data_5043f6067fa08a8335c9954497982aa5
#
_entry.id   5043f6067fa08a8335c9954497982aa5
#
_cell.length_a   1.000
_cell.length_b   1.000
_cell.length_c   1.000
_cell.angle_alpha   90.00
_cell.angle_beta   90.00
_cell.angle_gamma   90.00
#
_symmetry.space_group_name_H-M   'P 1'
#
loop_
_entity.id
_entity.type
_entity.pdbx_description
1 polymer ?
#
loop_
_entity_poly.entity_id
_entity_poly.type
_entity_poly.pdbx_seq_one_letter_code
_entity_poly.pdbx_strand_id
1 'polypeptide(L)'
;LTYLQKRRSADLVNWSDESHISIKDVKNADGTPALPANETVHCFWAPQVIWDDSTGKYMVYFSLSTSSFTGGSEQKIYYMLTDNLMDVTHYSAPQLLYKNPNGDASIDADIMYDSANGIYYMYYKNEADGEKTIYYVSSTDLKDADQYSACTPVKVYNSRSTKMEGCNSHFITGTNTMVMLADEYGNSGHYLAFQSTDFKNFEKLTDSQYTLNQLSPRHGSVLAITDEEYNTMLKAQRSTDMRYRFDSDL
;
A
#
# COMPACT_ATOMS: atom_id res chain seq x y z
N LEU A 1 10.66 8.09 8.06
CA LEU A 1 10.98 6.69 8.38
C LEU A 1 11.95 6.14 7.34
N THR A 2 12.96 5.41 7.79
CA THR A 2 14.02 4.83 6.94
C THR A 2 14.04 3.29 7.02
N TYR A 3 12.99 2.72 7.60
CA TYR A 3 12.81 1.28 7.76
C TYR A 3 11.34 0.89 7.66
N LEU A 4 11.07 -0.35 7.28
CA LEU A 4 9.77 -0.99 7.36
C LEU A 4 9.62 -1.64 8.72
N GLN A 5 8.52 -1.35 9.41
CA GLN A 5 8.10 -2.08 10.61
C GLN A 5 7.37 -3.34 10.20
N LYS A 6 7.61 -4.42 10.92
CA LYS A 6 6.95 -5.70 10.70
C LYS A 6 6.62 -6.41 11.99
N ARG A 7 5.50 -7.11 11.98
CA ARG A 7 5.06 -8.06 13.00
C ARG A 7 4.42 -9.24 12.29
N ARG A 8 4.32 -10.36 12.96
CA ARG A 8 3.61 -11.53 12.46
C ARG A 8 2.62 -12.04 13.49
N SER A 9 1.54 -12.63 13.01
CA SER A 9 0.55 -13.33 13.83
C SER A 9 0.18 -14.63 13.14
N ALA A 10 -0.16 -15.65 13.92
CA ALA A 10 -0.72 -16.89 13.43
C ALA A 10 -2.25 -16.95 13.61
N ASP A 11 -2.83 -16.00 14.34
CA ASP A 11 -4.25 -16.00 14.73
C ASP A 11 -4.92 -14.61 14.62
N LEU A 12 -4.20 -13.61 14.10
CA LEU A 12 -4.60 -12.21 13.97
C LEU A 12 -4.94 -11.51 15.30
N VAL A 13 -4.70 -12.17 16.43
CA VAL A 13 -4.92 -11.66 17.80
C VAL A 13 -3.61 -11.43 18.51
N ASN A 14 -2.75 -12.43 18.51
CA ASN A 14 -1.45 -12.39 19.17
C ASN A 14 -0.37 -12.04 18.14
N TRP A 15 0.28 -10.91 18.34
CA TRP A 15 1.30 -10.40 17.41
C TRP A 15 2.69 -10.51 18.05
N SER A 16 3.68 -10.87 17.24
CA SER A 16 5.08 -10.87 17.65
C SER A 16 5.54 -9.47 18.07
N ASP A 17 6.67 -9.42 18.74
CA ASP A 17 7.39 -8.15 18.93
C ASP A 17 7.69 -7.51 17.59
N GLU A 18 7.79 -6.18 17.61
CA GLU A 18 8.13 -5.39 16.43
C GLU A 18 9.56 -5.65 16.02
N SER A 19 9.77 -5.78 14.71
CA SER A 19 11.09 -5.82 14.10
C SER A 19 11.13 -4.93 12.86
N HIS A 20 12.32 -4.60 12.39
CA HIS A 20 12.52 -3.62 11.32
C HIS A 20 13.33 -4.20 10.17
N ILE A 21 13.07 -3.71 8.96
CA ILE A 21 13.92 -3.88 7.80
C ILE A 21 14.39 -2.49 7.36
N SER A 22 15.69 -2.25 7.44
CA SER A 22 16.30 -1.06 6.84
C SER A 22 16.65 -1.35 5.38
N ILE A 23 16.29 -0.44 4.48
CA ILE A 23 16.68 -0.57 3.08
C ILE A 23 18.21 -0.54 2.89
N LYS A 24 18.95 0.03 3.85
CA LYS A 24 20.43 0.04 3.87
C LYS A 24 21.06 -1.31 4.18
N ASP A 25 20.29 -2.24 4.77
CA ASP A 25 20.75 -3.58 5.09
C ASP A 25 20.55 -4.56 3.91
N VAL A 26 19.82 -4.13 2.88
CA VAL A 26 19.59 -4.91 1.67
C VAL A 26 20.86 -4.99 0.84
N LYS A 27 21.14 -6.16 0.27
CA LYS A 27 22.32 -6.43 -0.53
C LYS A 27 21.98 -6.84 -1.96
N ASN A 28 22.89 -6.56 -2.85
CA ASN A 28 22.91 -7.13 -4.20
C ASN A 28 23.20 -8.64 -4.15
N ALA A 29 22.98 -9.34 -5.25
CA ALA A 29 23.24 -10.79 -5.37
C ALA A 29 24.72 -11.17 -5.12
N ASP A 30 25.64 -10.23 -5.33
CA ASP A 30 27.09 -10.40 -5.07
C ASP A 30 27.50 -10.11 -3.61
N GLY A 31 26.53 -9.76 -2.75
CA GLY A 31 26.72 -9.45 -1.34
C GLY A 31 27.13 -7.99 -1.06
N THR A 32 27.31 -7.16 -2.07
CA THR A 32 27.56 -5.72 -1.89
C THR A 32 26.30 -4.99 -1.42
N PRO A 33 26.39 -3.85 -0.70
CA PRO A 33 25.24 -3.05 -0.35
C PRO A 33 24.43 -2.63 -1.59
N ALA A 34 23.10 -2.73 -1.52
CA ALA A 34 22.22 -2.34 -2.63
C ALA A 34 22.17 -0.81 -2.82
N LEU A 35 22.37 -0.05 -1.76
CA LEU A 35 22.49 1.41 -1.81
C LEU A 35 23.95 1.84 -1.60
N PRO A 36 24.39 2.97 -2.18
CA PRO A 36 25.69 3.55 -1.89
C PRO A 36 25.95 3.77 -0.40
N ALA A 37 27.18 3.61 0.06
CA ALA A 37 27.54 3.68 1.49
C ALA A 37 27.13 5.02 2.16
N ASN A 38 27.19 6.13 1.42
CA ASN A 38 26.88 7.46 1.92
C ASN A 38 25.45 7.93 1.53
N GLU A 39 24.59 7.00 1.13
CA GLU A 39 23.25 7.34 0.70
C GLU A 39 22.38 7.84 1.88
N THR A 40 21.72 8.97 1.71
CA THR A 40 20.71 9.44 2.64
C THR A 40 19.34 9.03 2.12
N VAL A 41 18.61 8.26 2.91
CA VAL A 41 17.23 7.90 2.63
C VAL A 41 16.32 9.00 3.17
N HIS A 42 15.63 9.72 2.28
CA HIS A 42 14.70 10.78 2.66
C HIS A 42 13.31 10.22 2.92
N CYS A 43 12.90 9.23 2.12
CA CYS A 43 11.61 8.57 2.27
C CYS A 43 11.73 7.07 1.95
N PHE A 44 11.08 6.25 2.76
CA PHE A 44 10.85 4.83 2.57
C PHE A 44 9.50 4.54 3.21
N TRP A 45 8.40 4.79 2.44
CA TRP A 45 7.06 4.95 2.97
C TRP A 45 6.05 4.02 2.30
N ALA A 46 4.92 3.83 2.98
CA ALA A 46 3.71 3.19 2.48
C ALA A 46 3.98 1.85 1.78
N PRO A 47 4.59 0.87 2.46
CA PRO A 47 4.82 -0.44 1.87
C PRO A 47 3.49 -1.17 1.66
N GLN A 48 3.39 -1.82 0.49
CA GLN A 48 2.33 -2.76 0.16
C GLN A 48 2.96 -4.06 -0.36
N VAL A 49 2.19 -5.13 -0.39
CA VAL A 49 2.68 -6.46 -0.78
C VAL A 49 1.69 -7.10 -1.75
N ILE A 50 2.23 -7.64 -2.85
CA ILE A 50 1.49 -8.47 -3.78
C ILE A 50 2.29 -9.75 -4.08
N TRP A 51 1.58 -10.86 -4.32
CA TRP A 51 2.23 -12.09 -4.79
C TRP A 51 2.56 -11.97 -6.28
N ASP A 52 3.78 -12.30 -6.65
CA ASP A 52 4.24 -12.34 -8.03
C ASP A 52 4.35 -13.79 -8.52
N ASP A 53 3.33 -14.23 -9.25
CA ASP A 53 3.26 -15.59 -9.80
C ASP A 53 4.44 -15.90 -10.75
N SER A 54 4.98 -14.89 -11.43
CA SER A 54 6.06 -15.08 -12.40
C SER A 54 7.38 -15.48 -11.75
N THR A 55 7.61 -15.06 -10.49
CA THR A 55 8.83 -15.36 -9.73
C THR A 55 8.59 -16.30 -8.55
N GLY A 56 7.33 -16.54 -8.16
CA GLY A 56 7.00 -17.30 -6.96
C GLY A 56 7.47 -16.60 -5.68
N LYS A 57 7.42 -15.25 -5.66
CA LYS A 57 7.88 -14.42 -4.54
C LYS A 57 6.85 -13.35 -4.19
N TYR A 58 6.97 -12.81 -3.00
CA TYR A 58 6.31 -11.55 -2.65
C TYR A 58 7.03 -10.38 -3.29
N MET A 59 6.29 -9.49 -3.93
CA MET A 59 6.75 -8.17 -4.31
C MET A 59 6.30 -7.17 -3.26
N VAL A 60 7.27 -6.60 -2.53
CA VAL A 60 7.06 -5.51 -1.59
C VAL A 60 7.37 -4.21 -2.33
N TYR A 61 6.38 -3.35 -2.51
CA TYR A 61 6.55 -2.07 -3.21
C TYR A 61 6.24 -0.90 -2.28
N PHE A 62 6.88 0.23 -2.52
CA PHE A 62 6.91 1.37 -1.59
C PHE A 62 7.34 2.65 -2.28
N SER A 63 7.11 3.77 -1.63
CA SER A 63 7.62 5.07 -2.05
C SER A 63 9.05 5.25 -1.55
N LEU A 64 9.97 5.59 -2.45
CA LEU A 64 11.39 5.81 -2.14
C LEU A 64 11.89 7.12 -2.69
N SER A 65 12.64 7.87 -1.88
CA SER A 65 13.57 8.91 -2.35
C SER A 65 14.83 8.92 -1.50
N THR A 66 15.94 9.20 -2.18
CA THR A 66 17.28 9.18 -1.57
C THR A 66 18.12 10.31 -2.16
N SER A 67 19.30 10.54 -1.59
CA SER A 67 20.19 11.63 -2.04
C SER A 67 20.71 11.43 -3.47
N SER A 68 20.96 10.20 -3.90
CA SER A 68 21.53 9.93 -5.25
C SER A 68 20.95 8.70 -5.94
N PHE A 69 20.67 7.60 -5.23
CA PHE A 69 20.22 6.34 -5.82
C PHE A 69 18.93 6.47 -6.64
N THR A 70 17.96 7.26 -6.18
CA THR A 70 16.71 7.50 -6.91
C THR A 70 16.81 8.54 -8.02
N GLY A 71 17.97 9.16 -8.18
CA GLY A 71 18.23 10.18 -9.22
C GLY A 71 17.46 11.48 -9.01
N GLY A 72 17.20 11.86 -7.75
CA GLY A 72 16.51 13.09 -7.37
C GLY A 72 15.75 12.94 -6.06
N SER A 73 15.25 14.06 -5.53
CA SER A 73 14.51 14.13 -4.25
C SER A 73 13.05 13.71 -4.37
N GLU A 74 12.51 13.65 -5.58
CA GLU A 74 11.13 13.28 -5.84
C GLU A 74 10.92 11.80 -5.54
N GLN A 75 9.85 11.50 -4.81
CA GLN A 75 9.46 10.13 -4.50
C GLN A 75 9.02 9.41 -5.78
N LYS A 76 9.48 8.17 -5.91
CA LYS A 76 9.10 7.24 -6.97
C LYS A 76 8.69 5.93 -6.34
N ILE A 77 7.94 5.10 -7.08
CA ILE A 77 7.58 3.78 -6.58
C ILE A 77 8.67 2.78 -6.97
N TYR A 78 9.19 2.10 -5.96
CA TYR A 78 10.18 1.03 -6.06
C TYR A 78 9.61 -0.27 -5.52
N TYR A 79 10.24 -1.39 -5.85
CA TYR A 79 9.90 -2.68 -5.29
C TYR A 79 11.13 -3.51 -4.95
N MET A 80 10.95 -4.49 -4.09
CA MET A 80 11.89 -5.56 -3.80
C MET A 80 11.14 -6.89 -3.83
N LEU A 81 11.79 -7.95 -4.28
CA LEU A 81 11.26 -9.32 -4.25
C LEU A 81 11.82 -10.06 -3.04
N THR A 82 10.99 -10.88 -2.39
CA THR A 82 11.41 -11.72 -1.28
C THR A 82 10.58 -12.99 -1.20
N ASP A 83 11.18 -14.09 -0.76
CA ASP A 83 10.50 -15.33 -0.36
C ASP A 83 10.31 -15.41 1.17
N ASN A 84 10.86 -14.44 1.93
CA ASN A 84 10.69 -14.34 3.37
C ASN A 84 10.54 -12.88 3.82
N LEU A 85 9.30 -12.46 4.07
CA LEU A 85 8.98 -11.09 4.51
C LEU A 85 9.63 -10.71 5.86
N MET A 86 10.10 -11.67 6.64
CA MET A 86 10.64 -11.43 8.00
C MET A 86 12.16 -11.30 8.02
N ASP A 87 12.89 -11.58 6.93
CA ASP A 87 14.35 -11.59 6.90
C ASP A 87 14.88 -10.71 5.76
N VAL A 88 15.64 -9.66 6.13
CA VAL A 88 16.19 -8.70 5.17
C VAL A 88 17.16 -9.35 4.17
N THR A 89 17.80 -10.46 4.53
CA THR A 89 18.77 -11.16 3.65
C THR A 89 18.10 -11.86 2.47
N HIS A 90 16.78 -12.02 2.52
CA HIS A 90 15.97 -12.61 1.44
C HIS A 90 15.44 -11.58 0.43
N TYR A 91 15.62 -10.29 0.70
CA TYR A 91 15.14 -9.23 -0.18
C TYR A 91 16.13 -8.97 -1.33
N SER A 92 15.58 -8.83 -2.53
CA SER A 92 16.36 -8.33 -3.68
C SER A 92 16.74 -6.85 -3.48
N ALA A 93 17.72 -6.38 -4.23
CA ALA A 93 17.96 -4.94 -4.35
C ALA A 93 16.70 -4.21 -4.82
N PRO A 94 16.49 -2.95 -4.39
CA PRO A 94 15.35 -2.14 -4.83
C PRO A 94 15.43 -1.87 -6.34
N GLN A 95 14.30 -2.03 -7.02
CA GLN A 95 14.15 -1.77 -8.45
C GLN A 95 13.05 -0.74 -8.65
N LEU A 96 13.22 0.14 -9.65
CA LEU A 96 12.20 1.10 -10.03
C LEU A 96 10.96 0.36 -10.56
N LEU A 97 9.78 0.74 -10.05
CA LEU A 97 8.49 0.26 -10.54
C LEU A 97 7.74 1.33 -11.33
N TYR A 98 7.78 2.57 -10.85
CA TYR A 98 7.11 3.69 -11.51
C TYR A 98 7.79 5.02 -11.21
N LYS A 99 7.93 5.82 -12.25
CA LYS A 99 8.22 7.26 -12.19
C LYS A 99 7.16 8.01 -12.98
N ASN A 100 6.65 9.09 -12.42
CA ASN A 100 5.69 9.94 -13.11
C ASN A 100 6.33 10.54 -14.36
N PRO A 101 5.73 10.44 -15.55
CA PRO A 101 6.29 11.01 -16.79
C PRO A 101 6.46 12.53 -16.75
N ASN A 102 5.70 13.23 -15.91
CA ASN A 102 5.82 14.68 -15.72
C ASN A 102 6.91 15.07 -14.71
N GLY A 103 7.58 14.10 -14.08
CA GLY A 103 8.59 14.33 -13.04
C GLY A 103 8.01 14.58 -11.64
N ASP A 104 6.69 14.53 -11.48
CA ASP A 104 6.03 14.71 -10.19
C ASP A 104 6.34 13.55 -9.23
N ALA A 105 6.41 13.87 -7.94
CA ALA A 105 6.53 12.84 -6.92
C ALA A 105 5.26 11.96 -6.85
N SER A 106 5.47 10.66 -6.63
CA SER A 106 4.43 9.64 -6.55
C SER A 106 4.61 8.80 -5.29
N ILE A 107 3.55 8.69 -4.49
CA ILE A 107 3.57 7.94 -3.22
C ILE A 107 2.35 7.05 -3.06
N ASP A 108 2.36 6.20 -2.04
CA ASP A 108 1.22 5.41 -1.55
C ASP A 108 0.59 4.55 -2.65
N ALA A 109 1.41 3.78 -3.37
CA ALA A 109 0.91 2.92 -4.43
C ALA A 109 0.12 1.73 -3.88
N ASP A 110 -0.92 1.35 -4.62
CA ASP A 110 -1.73 0.14 -4.43
C ASP A 110 -1.99 -0.52 -5.78
N ILE A 111 -1.77 -1.84 -5.90
CA ILE A 111 -1.86 -2.55 -7.18
C ILE A 111 -2.98 -3.59 -7.14
N MET A 112 -3.87 -3.50 -8.14
CA MET A 112 -4.93 -4.48 -8.38
C MET A 112 -4.75 -5.16 -9.73
N TYR A 113 -5.06 -6.45 -9.78
CA TYR A 113 -5.01 -7.24 -11.02
C TYR A 113 -6.40 -7.51 -11.56
N ASP A 114 -6.64 -7.06 -12.78
CA ASP A 114 -7.81 -7.41 -13.59
C ASP A 114 -7.53 -8.73 -14.32
N SER A 115 -7.95 -9.83 -13.73
CA SER A 115 -7.73 -11.17 -14.28
C SER A 115 -8.50 -11.43 -15.57
N ALA A 116 -9.58 -10.70 -15.83
CA ALA A 116 -10.36 -10.85 -17.06
C ALA A 116 -9.65 -10.28 -18.29
N ASN A 117 -8.87 -9.22 -18.09
CA ASN A 117 -8.15 -8.52 -19.16
C ASN A 117 -6.62 -8.71 -19.10
N GLY A 118 -6.09 -9.30 -18.03
CA GLY A 118 -4.65 -9.49 -17.84
C GLY A 118 -3.91 -8.18 -17.59
N ILE A 119 -4.51 -7.23 -16.86
CA ILE A 119 -3.98 -5.89 -16.65
C ILE A 119 -3.78 -5.63 -15.17
N TYR A 120 -2.63 -5.10 -14.79
CA TYR A 120 -2.36 -4.54 -13.48
C TYR A 120 -2.66 -3.04 -13.49
N TYR A 121 -3.50 -2.58 -12.56
CA TYR A 121 -3.76 -1.17 -12.30
C TYR A 121 -3.03 -0.76 -11.04
N MET A 122 -2.14 0.24 -11.15
CA MET A 122 -1.46 0.85 -10.01
C MET A 122 -2.12 2.18 -9.70
N TYR A 123 -2.77 2.27 -8.56
CA TYR A 123 -3.29 3.50 -7.99
C TYR A 123 -2.21 4.13 -7.12
N TYR A 124 -2.06 5.43 -7.14
CA TYR A 124 -1.05 6.13 -6.36
C TYR A 124 -1.45 7.57 -6.12
N LYS A 125 -0.89 8.21 -5.10
CA LYS A 125 -1.06 9.65 -4.90
C LYS A 125 -0.05 10.43 -5.75
N ASN A 126 -0.53 11.36 -6.56
CA ASN A 126 0.30 12.36 -7.20
C ASN A 126 0.53 13.54 -6.22
N GLU A 127 1.79 13.93 -6.02
CA GLU A 127 2.18 15.01 -5.11
C GLU A 127 2.34 16.37 -5.80
N ALA A 128 2.04 16.48 -7.08
CA ALA A 128 2.09 17.78 -7.80
C ALA A 128 1.18 18.82 -7.14
N ASP A 129 1.62 20.05 -7.12
CA ASP A 129 0.84 21.16 -6.57
C ASP A 129 -0.51 21.32 -7.31
N GLY A 130 -1.59 21.39 -6.54
CA GLY A 130 -2.96 21.43 -7.05
C GLY A 130 -3.55 20.09 -7.48
N GLU A 131 -2.78 18.99 -7.44
CA GLU A 131 -3.17 17.67 -7.94
C GLU A 131 -3.07 16.57 -6.88
N LYS A 132 -2.93 16.91 -5.61
CA LYS A 132 -2.70 15.97 -4.47
C LYS A 132 -3.87 15.02 -4.23
N THR A 133 -4.05 14.05 -5.13
CA THR A 133 -5.12 13.06 -5.11
C THR A 133 -4.67 11.75 -5.77
N ILE A 134 -5.58 10.77 -5.85
CA ILE A 134 -5.30 9.45 -6.40
C ILE A 134 -5.40 9.47 -7.93
N TYR A 135 -4.38 8.93 -8.56
CA TYR A 135 -4.29 8.64 -9.99
C TYR A 135 -4.07 7.14 -10.21
N TYR A 136 -4.26 6.68 -11.44
CA TYR A 136 -3.84 5.35 -11.82
C TYR A 136 -3.06 5.34 -13.14
N VAL A 137 -2.23 4.33 -13.27
CA VAL A 137 -1.56 3.87 -14.50
C VAL A 137 -1.73 2.36 -14.61
N SER A 138 -1.42 1.77 -15.75
CA SER A 138 -1.61 0.33 -15.95
C SER A 138 -0.47 -0.31 -16.73
N SER A 139 -0.32 -1.63 -16.56
CA SER A 139 0.65 -2.45 -17.27
C SER A 139 0.09 -3.86 -17.47
N THR A 140 0.55 -4.58 -18.48
CA THR A 140 0.28 -6.01 -18.66
C THR A 140 1.27 -6.89 -17.91
N ASP A 141 2.34 -6.33 -17.38
CA ASP A 141 3.31 -7.00 -16.52
C ASP A 141 3.42 -6.27 -15.18
N LEU A 142 3.38 -7.03 -14.08
CA LEU A 142 3.43 -6.51 -12.72
C LEU A 142 4.65 -5.62 -12.44
N LYS A 143 5.78 -5.90 -13.08
CA LYS A 143 7.09 -5.27 -12.81
C LYS A 143 7.62 -4.41 -13.96
N ASP A 144 6.86 -4.21 -15.02
CA ASP A 144 7.31 -3.43 -16.16
C ASP A 144 7.18 -1.92 -15.89
N ALA A 145 8.27 -1.35 -15.39
CA ALA A 145 8.36 0.08 -15.08
C ALA A 145 8.21 0.98 -16.32
N ASP A 146 8.59 0.51 -17.49
CA ASP A 146 8.50 1.28 -18.73
C ASP A 146 7.04 1.37 -19.19
N GLN A 147 6.27 0.27 -19.10
CA GLN A 147 4.85 0.30 -19.41
C GLN A 147 4.09 1.24 -18.47
N TYR A 148 4.28 1.11 -17.14
CA TYR A 148 3.64 2.02 -16.18
C TYR A 148 4.01 3.48 -16.44
N SER A 149 5.29 3.76 -16.66
CA SER A 149 5.79 5.14 -16.86
C SER A 149 5.43 5.73 -18.22
N ALA A 150 5.10 4.91 -19.22
CA ALA A 150 4.62 5.36 -20.53
C ALA A 150 3.12 5.73 -20.52
N CYS A 151 2.36 5.29 -19.50
CA CYS A 151 0.96 5.64 -19.39
C CYS A 151 0.76 7.11 -19.06
N THR A 152 -0.25 7.73 -19.67
CA THR A 152 -0.76 9.02 -19.18
C THR A 152 -1.54 8.77 -17.89
N PRO A 153 -1.13 9.37 -16.75
CA PRO A 153 -1.83 9.20 -15.49
C PRO A 153 -3.27 9.70 -15.56
N VAL A 154 -4.21 8.91 -15.05
CA VAL A 154 -5.65 9.22 -15.03
C VAL A 154 -6.11 9.42 -13.61
N LYS A 155 -6.79 10.53 -13.34
CA LYS A 155 -7.35 10.86 -12.03
C LYS A 155 -8.52 9.94 -11.70
N VAL A 156 -8.48 9.30 -10.52
CA VAL A 156 -9.53 8.39 -10.05
C VAL A 156 -10.83 9.12 -9.75
N TYR A 157 -10.74 10.28 -9.10
CA TYR A 157 -11.89 11.08 -8.72
C TYR A 157 -11.66 12.56 -9.00
N ASN A 158 -12.57 13.14 -9.76
CA ASN A 158 -12.42 14.50 -10.27
C ASN A 158 -13.04 15.54 -9.33
N SER A 159 -12.40 15.77 -8.18
CA SER A 159 -12.73 16.86 -7.27
C SER A 159 -11.51 17.76 -7.04
N ARG A 160 -11.66 19.06 -7.26
CA ARG A 160 -10.58 20.03 -7.05
C ARG A 160 -10.29 20.32 -5.57
N SER A 161 -11.21 20.03 -4.68
CA SER A 161 -11.10 20.33 -3.24
C SER A 161 -10.68 19.13 -2.40
N THR A 162 -10.76 17.91 -2.93
CA THR A 162 -10.55 16.68 -2.16
C THR A 162 -9.10 16.21 -2.31
N LYS A 163 -8.32 16.34 -1.24
CA LYS A 163 -6.96 15.82 -1.15
C LYS A 163 -7.01 14.41 -0.55
N MET A 164 -6.49 13.43 -1.29
CA MET A 164 -6.52 12.03 -0.89
C MET A 164 -5.14 11.40 -0.95
N GLU A 165 -4.89 10.45 -0.07
CA GLU A 165 -3.68 9.64 -0.02
C GLU A 165 -3.97 8.23 0.49
N GLY A 166 -2.95 7.37 0.57
CA GLY A 166 -3.03 6.06 1.22
C GLY A 166 -4.15 5.20 0.66
N CYS A 167 -4.31 5.15 -0.68
CA CYS A 167 -5.34 4.32 -1.29
C CYS A 167 -5.08 2.84 -1.02
N ASN A 168 -6.18 2.11 -0.85
CA ASN A 168 -6.19 0.68 -0.64
C ASN A 168 -7.42 0.08 -1.31
N SER A 169 -7.21 -0.91 -2.14
CA SER A 169 -8.27 -1.50 -2.97
C SER A 169 -8.44 -2.99 -2.69
N HIS A 170 -9.68 -3.46 -2.76
CA HIS A 170 -10.01 -4.87 -2.59
C HIS A 170 -11.32 -5.22 -3.30
N PHE A 171 -11.54 -6.49 -3.58
CA PHE A 171 -12.82 -6.97 -4.09
C PHE A 171 -13.78 -7.30 -2.96
N ILE A 172 -15.05 -6.99 -3.15
CA ILE A 172 -16.12 -7.57 -2.33
C ILE A 172 -16.23 -9.05 -2.69
N THR A 173 -16.04 -9.91 -1.71
CA THR A 173 -16.03 -11.37 -1.89
C THR A 173 -17.28 -11.85 -2.63
N GLY A 174 -17.09 -12.66 -3.66
CA GLY A 174 -18.15 -13.22 -4.48
C GLY A 174 -18.77 -12.26 -5.51
N THR A 175 -18.16 -11.10 -5.71
CA THR A 175 -18.61 -10.11 -6.71
C THR A 175 -17.44 -9.65 -7.59
N ASN A 176 -17.75 -8.91 -8.67
CA ASN A 176 -16.77 -8.20 -9.50
C ASN A 176 -16.62 -6.72 -9.07
N THR A 177 -17.16 -6.35 -7.92
CA THR A 177 -17.07 -4.98 -7.41
C THR A 177 -15.80 -4.80 -6.61
N MET A 178 -14.97 -3.89 -7.06
CA MET A 178 -13.82 -3.39 -6.32
C MET A 178 -14.23 -2.20 -5.45
N VAL A 179 -13.77 -2.17 -4.23
CA VAL A 179 -13.86 -1.01 -3.33
C VAL A 179 -12.46 -0.45 -3.15
N MET A 180 -12.33 0.86 -3.28
CA MET A 180 -11.13 1.62 -2.92
C MET A 180 -11.44 2.51 -1.72
N LEU A 181 -10.60 2.43 -0.72
CA LEU A 181 -10.57 3.36 0.42
C LEU A 181 -9.41 4.33 0.22
N ALA A 182 -9.63 5.61 0.45
CA ALA A 182 -8.60 6.63 0.38
C ALA A 182 -8.74 7.60 1.55
N ASP A 183 -7.61 8.00 2.14
CA ASP A 183 -7.57 8.91 3.27
C ASP A 183 -7.74 10.35 2.80
N GLU A 184 -8.83 11.01 3.19
CA GLU A 184 -9.06 12.43 2.94
C GLU A 184 -8.34 13.28 3.99
N TYR A 185 -7.05 13.48 3.83
CA TYR A 185 -6.24 14.21 4.81
C TYR A 185 -6.46 15.73 4.83
N GLY A 186 -7.13 16.27 3.82
CA GLY A 186 -7.35 17.72 3.65
C GLY A 186 -8.47 18.32 4.50
N ASN A 187 -9.45 17.52 4.94
CA ASN A 187 -10.63 18.01 5.65
C ASN A 187 -10.76 17.50 7.08
N SER A 188 -11.03 16.24 7.31
CA SER A 188 -11.30 15.73 8.65
C SER A 188 -10.49 14.49 9.00
N GLY A 189 -9.64 14.03 8.10
CA GLY A 189 -8.83 12.83 8.31
C GLY A 189 -9.67 11.56 8.43
N HIS A 190 -10.63 11.37 7.51
CA HIS A 190 -11.45 10.16 7.43
C HIS A 190 -11.29 9.48 6.06
N TYR A 191 -11.68 8.22 5.95
CA TYR A 191 -11.69 7.54 4.66
C TYR A 191 -12.87 7.99 3.80
N LEU A 192 -12.56 8.20 2.52
CA LEU A 192 -13.54 8.16 1.45
C LEU A 192 -13.54 6.77 0.83
N ALA A 193 -14.71 6.26 0.53
CA ALA A 193 -14.89 4.97 -0.13
C ALA A 193 -15.43 5.18 -1.55
N PHE A 194 -14.89 4.41 -2.47
CA PHE A 194 -15.27 4.40 -3.87
C PHE A 194 -15.53 2.97 -4.31
N GLN A 195 -16.39 2.77 -5.30
CA GLN A 195 -16.58 1.47 -5.93
C GLN A 195 -16.36 1.54 -7.43
N SER A 196 -15.91 0.43 -8.02
CA SER A 196 -15.72 0.26 -9.45
C SER A 196 -15.94 -1.19 -9.86
N THR A 197 -16.41 -1.41 -11.10
CA THR A 197 -16.51 -2.75 -11.72
C THR A 197 -15.61 -2.90 -12.94
N ASP A 198 -14.85 -1.85 -13.28
CA ASP A 198 -13.98 -1.80 -14.48
C ASP A 198 -12.56 -1.26 -14.20
N PHE A 199 -12.19 -1.06 -12.91
CA PHE A 199 -10.89 -0.55 -12.45
C PHE A 199 -10.57 0.90 -12.86
N LYS A 200 -11.42 1.57 -13.59
CA LYS A 200 -11.16 2.90 -14.19
C LYS A 200 -12.16 3.94 -13.76
N ASN A 201 -13.44 3.58 -13.74
CA ASN A 201 -14.53 4.46 -13.41
C ASN A 201 -14.97 4.21 -11.96
N PHE A 202 -14.81 5.21 -11.11
CA PHE A 202 -15.08 5.13 -9.69
C PHE A 202 -16.28 5.97 -9.29
N GLU A 203 -17.22 5.36 -8.60
CA GLU A 203 -18.33 6.01 -7.95
C GLU A 203 -18.01 6.21 -6.47
N LYS A 204 -18.13 7.44 -5.97
CA LYS A 204 -17.97 7.73 -4.55
C LYS A 204 -19.18 7.20 -3.77
N LEU A 205 -18.93 6.41 -2.74
CA LEU A 205 -19.95 5.95 -1.82
C LEU A 205 -20.34 7.07 -0.85
N THR A 206 -21.60 7.05 -0.41
CA THR A 206 -22.11 7.95 0.63
C THR A 206 -21.74 7.41 2.02
N ASP A 207 -21.67 8.28 3.03
CA ASP A 207 -21.34 7.92 4.41
C ASP A 207 -22.30 6.90 5.04
N SER A 208 -23.50 6.72 4.48
CA SER A 208 -24.47 5.70 4.92
C SER A 208 -24.17 4.29 4.35
N GLN A 209 -23.30 4.16 3.36
CA GLN A 209 -22.97 2.90 2.70
C GLN A 209 -21.74 2.19 3.31
N TYR A 210 -21.00 2.86 4.19
CA TYR A 210 -19.85 2.29 4.90
C TYR A 210 -19.71 2.91 6.30
N THR A 211 -19.01 2.22 7.21
CA THR A 211 -18.96 2.58 8.64
C THR A 211 -17.55 2.85 9.19
N LEU A 212 -16.53 2.88 8.33
CA LEU A 212 -15.14 3.03 8.75
C LEU A 212 -14.82 4.39 9.37
N ASN A 213 -15.59 5.44 9.07
CA ASN A 213 -15.33 6.80 9.55
C ASN A 213 -15.41 6.96 11.08
N GLN A 214 -16.07 6.03 11.78
CA GLN A 214 -16.14 6.02 13.24
C GLN A 214 -14.79 5.79 13.92
N LEU A 215 -13.82 5.21 13.20
CA LEU A 215 -12.51 4.86 13.72
C LEU A 215 -11.44 5.93 13.43
N SER A 216 -11.75 6.95 12.63
CA SER A 216 -10.79 7.95 12.11
C SER A 216 -9.48 7.31 11.61
N PRO A 217 -9.57 6.26 10.78
CA PRO A 217 -8.38 5.53 10.35
C PRO A 217 -7.55 6.37 9.37
N ARG A 218 -6.26 6.12 9.37
CA ARG A 218 -5.29 6.69 8.43
C ARG A 218 -4.46 5.56 7.85
N HIS A 219 -4.31 5.50 6.54
CA HIS A 219 -3.63 4.44 5.81
C HIS A 219 -3.95 3.02 6.31
N GLY A 220 -4.12 2.08 5.44
CA GLY A 220 -4.44 0.72 5.83
C GLY A 220 -4.41 -0.23 4.65
N SER A 221 -4.60 -1.51 4.93
CA SER A 221 -4.76 -2.55 3.93
C SER A 221 -5.93 -3.44 4.33
N VAL A 222 -6.58 -4.04 3.34
CA VAL A 222 -7.66 -5.00 3.56
C VAL A 222 -7.14 -6.39 3.28
N LEU A 223 -7.34 -7.28 4.23
CA LEU A 223 -7.01 -8.69 4.13
C LEU A 223 -8.30 -9.53 4.17
N ALA A 224 -8.45 -10.43 3.21
CA ALA A 224 -9.49 -11.45 3.29
C ALA A 224 -9.16 -12.44 4.39
N ILE A 225 -10.12 -12.69 5.28
CA ILE A 225 -9.99 -13.64 6.38
C ILE A 225 -11.08 -14.71 6.31
N THR A 226 -10.83 -15.85 6.94
CA THR A 226 -11.80 -16.94 7.07
C THR A 226 -12.79 -16.65 8.20
N ASP A 227 -13.92 -17.37 8.20
CA ASP A 227 -14.88 -17.32 9.31
C ASP A 227 -14.26 -17.76 10.64
N GLU A 228 -13.29 -18.68 10.62
CA GLU A 228 -12.58 -19.13 11.81
C GLU A 228 -11.70 -18.02 12.40
N GLU A 229 -10.92 -17.34 11.57
CA GLU A 229 -10.10 -16.18 11.96
C GLU A 229 -10.98 -15.04 12.49
N TYR A 230 -12.08 -14.72 11.81
CA TYR A 230 -13.04 -13.71 12.26
C TYR A 230 -13.62 -14.05 13.64
N ASN A 231 -14.08 -15.29 13.84
CA ASN A 231 -14.62 -15.73 15.12
C ASN A 231 -13.56 -15.72 16.24
N THR A 232 -12.30 -16.01 15.92
CA THR A 232 -11.17 -15.93 16.87
C THR A 232 -10.95 -14.49 17.32
N MET A 233 -10.92 -13.54 16.40
CA MET A 233 -10.82 -12.11 16.70
C MET A 233 -11.99 -11.61 17.56
N LEU A 234 -13.23 -11.99 17.23
CA LEU A 234 -14.41 -11.61 18.00
C LEU A 234 -14.37 -12.14 19.45
N LYS A 235 -13.91 -13.37 19.66
CA LYS A 235 -13.77 -13.95 21.01
C LYS A 235 -12.73 -13.17 21.82
N ALA A 236 -11.60 -12.82 21.21
CA ALA A 236 -10.54 -12.06 21.86
C ALA A 236 -11.05 -10.66 22.26
N GLN A 237 -11.76 -9.97 21.39
CA GLN A 237 -12.35 -8.65 21.68
C GLN A 237 -13.34 -8.73 22.84
N ARG A 238 -14.28 -9.67 22.84
CA ARG A 238 -15.25 -9.86 23.93
C ARG A 238 -14.58 -10.17 25.28
N SER A 239 -13.49 -10.92 25.27
CA SER A 239 -12.72 -11.19 26.49
C SER A 239 -12.02 -9.95 27.06
N THR A 240 -11.62 -9.03 26.20
CA THR A 240 -11.03 -7.74 26.59
C THR A 240 -12.10 -6.80 27.15
N ASP A 241 -13.25 -6.69 26.49
CA ASP A 241 -14.39 -5.87 26.96
C ASP A 241 -14.93 -6.33 28.33
N MET A 242 -14.94 -7.65 28.58
CA MET A 242 -15.31 -8.17 29.90
C MET A 242 -14.28 -7.81 30.99
N ARG A 243 -12.98 -7.83 30.69
CA ARG A 243 -11.93 -7.39 31.62
C ARG A 243 -12.09 -5.92 32.00
N TYR A 244 -12.35 -5.05 31.06
CA TYR A 244 -12.60 -3.61 31.34
C TYR A 244 -13.86 -3.38 32.19
N ARG A 245 -14.88 -4.23 32.09
CA ARG A 245 -16.07 -4.13 32.95
C ARG A 245 -15.83 -4.58 34.38
N PHE A 246 -14.95 -5.55 34.58
CA PHE A 246 -14.61 -6.03 35.94
C PHE A 246 -13.63 -5.10 36.68
N ASP A 247 -12.76 -4.38 35.96
CA ASP A 247 -11.81 -3.42 36.54
C ASP A 247 -12.46 -2.06 36.85
N SER A 248 -13.64 -1.76 36.32
CA SER A 248 -14.37 -0.51 36.64
C SER A 248 -15.32 -0.63 37.85
N ASP A 249 -15.51 -1.84 38.39
CA ASP A 249 -16.40 -2.13 39.51
C ASP A 249 -15.64 -2.39 40.84
N LEU A 250 -14.31 -2.12 40.88
CA LEU A 250 -13.44 -2.13 42.05
C LEU A 250 -13.01 -0.71 42.42
#